data_cc1de869f7b1f5588b610817d90e0cd8
#
_entry.id   cc1de869f7b1f5588b610817d90e0cd8
#
_cell.length_a   1.000
_cell.length_b   1.000
_cell.length_c   1.000
_cell.angle_alpha   90.00
_cell.angle_beta   90.00
_cell.angle_gamma   90.00
#
_symmetry.space_group_name_H-M   'P 1'
#
loop_
_entity.id
_entity.type
_entity.pdbx_description
1 polymer ?
#
loop_
_entity_poly.entity_id
_entity_poly.type
_entity_poly.pdbx_seq_one_letter_code
_entity_poly.pdbx_strand_id
1 'polypeptide(L)'
;MSRLVFLGTGGGRFAAILQARATGGIHLQLEGPGGQPVRIQIDPGPGALVRMLDRGIDPLRTDVIMVSHCHPDHYTDTEMLIEGMTNGGNQRTGALVASRSVVEGVEGFGPAISKYHVVRPGLVKVVAPGDSVDLFGIKVEATASAHSDPSSVGFRIHTRDGILGYVCDTAFSDEIARSHRGSRILVLPVTRPVKMPIPFHLTVEDAAAMAEIVKPELCLLTHFGMRVIKEGPPKAAGWIQNKTGVRTVAGTDGMEWDIGKELKQK
;
A
#
# COMPACT_ATOMS: atom_id res chain seq x y z
N MET A 1 1.35 4.54 -19.57
CA MET A 1 1.02 5.63 -18.62
C MET A 1 0.83 5.02 -17.25
N SER A 2 1.61 5.45 -16.27
CA SER A 2 1.59 4.87 -14.92
C SER A 2 0.52 5.56 -14.06
N ARG A 3 -0.36 4.77 -13.42
CA ARG A 3 -1.52 5.24 -12.66
C ARG A 3 -1.59 4.57 -11.29
N LEU A 4 -1.95 5.36 -10.26
CA LEU A 4 -2.30 4.89 -8.93
C LEU A 4 -3.79 5.17 -8.69
N VAL A 5 -4.52 4.20 -8.12
CA VAL A 5 -5.92 4.33 -7.72
C VAL A 5 -6.06 3.93 -6.26
N PHE A 6 -6.60 4.81 -5.43
CA PHE A 6 -6.99 4.44 -4.07
C PHE A 6 -8.32 3.69 -4.11
N LEU A 7 -8.33 2.39 -3.94
CA LEU A 7 -9.57 1.63 -3.79
C LEU A 7 -10.21 1.86 -2.43
N GLY A 8 -9.38 2.20 -1.45
CA GLY A 8 -9.82 2.63 -0.13
C GLY A 8 -8.75 3.43 0.58
N THR A 9 -9.17 4.36 1.42
CA THR A 9 -8.28 5.26 2.18
C THR A 9 -8.54 5.20 3.68
N GLY A 10 -9.46 4.36 4.15
CA GLY A 10 -9.68 4.07 5.57
C GLY A 10 -8.67 3.09 6.11
N GLY A 11 -8.41 3.16 7.42
CA GLY A 11 -7.54 2.23 8.10
C GLY A 11 -7.79 2.16 9.60
N GLY A 12 -7.30 1.07 10.21
CA GLY A 12 -7.54 0.76 11.59
C GLY A 12 -8.95 0.22 11.86
N ARG A 13 -9.10 -0.48 13.00
CA ARG A 13 -10.26 -1.33 13.30
C ARG A 13 -11.63 -0.67 13.09
N PHE A 14 -11.85 0.50 13.67
CA PHE A 14 -13.17 1.12 13.62
C PHE A 14 -13.51 1.73 12.27
N ALA A 15 -12.54 2.28 11.55
CA ALA A 15 -12.78 2.79 10.21
C ALA A 15 -13.10 1.64 9.25
N ALA A 16 -12.38 0.50 9.40
CA ALA A 16 -12.61 -0.71 8.63
C ALA A 16 -13.96 -1.38 8.95
N ILE A 17 -14.28 -1.60 10.24
CA ILE A 17 -15.54 -2.24 10.65
C ILE A 17 -16.76 -1.43 10.19
N LEU A 18 -16.71 -0.12 10.31
CA LEU A 18 -17.82 0.78 9.96
C LEU A 18 -17.81 1.18 8.48
N GLN A 19 -16.78 0.80 7.71
CA GLN A 19 -16.55 1.25 6.34
C GLN A 19 -16.75 2.78 6.21
N ALA A 20 -16.28 3.53 7.24
CA ALA A 20 -16.32 4.99 7.26
C ALA A 20 -15.56 5.60 6.07
N ARG A 21 -14.57 4.86 5.59
CA ARG A 21 -13.95 4.89 4.27
C ARG A 21 -13.65 3.46 3.87
N ALA A 22 -13.61 3.19 2.57
CA ALA A 22 -13.24 1.87 2.07
C ALA A 22 -11.80 1.51 2.49
N THR A 23 -11.52 0.21 2.60
CA THR A 23 -10.21 -0.35 2.99
C THR A 23 -9.62 -1.26 1.89
N GLY A 24 -9.94 -0.97 0.63
CA GLY A 24 -9.54 -1.79 -0.52
C GLY A 24 -8.07 -1.68 -0.94
N GLY A 25 -7.25 -0.91 -0.21
CA GLY A 25 -5.84 -0.70 -0.56
C GLY A 25 -5.64 0.15 -1.80
N ILE A 26 -4.57 -0.15 -2.56
CA ILE A 26 -4.14 0.65 -3.71
C ILE A 26 -3.97 -0.23 -4.93
N HIS A 27 -4.53 0.19 -6.07
CA HIS A 27 -4.25 -0.41 -7.37
C HIS A 27 -3.24 0.44 -8.14
N LEU A 28 -2.18 -0.20 -8.65
CA LEU A 28 -1.21 0.42 -9.55
C LEU A 28 -1.32 -0.20 -10.93
N GLN A 29 -1.33 0.63 -11.95
CA GLN A 29 -1.05 0.21 -13.32
C GLN A 29 0.23 0.88 -13.75
N LEU A 30 1.30 0.13 -13.91
CA LEU A 30 2.62 0.61 -14.28
C LEU A 30 2.97 0.20 -15.69
N GLU A 31 3.84 0.95 -16.33
CA GLU A 31 4.38 0.58 -17.63
C GLU A 31 5.62 -0.32 -17.43
N GLY A 32 5.48 -1.58 -17.75
CA GLY A 32 6.57 -2.56 -17.74
C GLY A 32 7.46 -2.49 -19.00
N PRO A 33 8.45 -3.38 -19.10
CA PRO A 33 9.30 -3.50 -20.28
C PRO A 33 8.47 -3.70 -21.56
N GLY A 34 8.87 -3.03 -22.65
CA GLY A 34 8.13 -3.11 -23.91
C GLY A 34 6.78 -2.39 -23.93
N GLY A 35 6.48 -1.59 -22.89
CA GLY A 35 5.26 -0.79 -22.80
C GLY A 35 4.01 -1.56 -22.35
N GLN A 36 4.14 -2.83 -22.02
CA GLN A 36 3.01 -3.61 -21.50
C GLN A 36 2.66 -3.15 -20.08
N PRO A 37 1.35 -3.04 -19.74
CA PRO A 37 0.95 -2.67 -18.41
C PRO A 37 1.18 -3.82 -17.42
N VAL A 38 1.76 -3.52 -16.26
CA VAL A 38 1.83 -4.40 -15.08
C VAL A 38 0.87 -3.84 -14.03
N ARG A 39 -0.08 -4.66 -13.59
CA ARG A 39 -1.17 -4.29 -12.67
C ARG A 39 -0.91 -4.92 -11.32
N ILE A 40 -0.71 -4.06 -10.33
CA ILE A 40 -0.35 -4.46 -8.96
C ILE A 40 -1.46 -4.04 -8.02
N GLN A 41 -1.96 -4.97 -7.22
CA GLN A 41 -2.85 -4.67 -6.11
C GLN A 41 -2.06 -4.76 -4.80
N ILE A 42 -2.06 -3.68 -4.02
CA ILE A 42 -1.39 -3.60 -2.72
C ILE A 42 -2.44 -3.58 -1.62
N ASP A 43 -2.28 -4.45 -0.63
CA ASP A 43 -3.11 -4.55 0.57
C ASP A 43 -4.62 -4.60 0.27
N PRO A 44 -5.10 -5.65 -0.43
CA PRO A 44 -6.51 -5.80 -0.74
C PRO A 44 -7.34 -6.16 0.51
N GLY A 45 -7.68 -5.15 1.29
CA GLY A 45 -8.58 -5.28 2.42
C GLY A 45 -10.05 -5.44 2.01
N PRO A 46 -11.00 -5.39 2.98
CA PRO A 46 -12.42 -5.65 2.73
C PRO A 46 -13.01 -4.77 1.63
N GLY A 47 -13.56 -5.39 0.61
CA GLY A 47 -14.23 -4.72 -0.50
C GLY A 47 -13.30 -4.28 -1.64
N ALA A 48 -12.03 -4.67 -1.65
CA ALA A 48 -11.11 -4.36 -2.74
C ALA A 48 -11.65 -4.82 -4.09
N LEU A 49 -12.16 -6.05 -4.18
CA LEU A 49 -12.74 -6.60 -5.40
C LEU A 49 -13.92 -5.75 -5.91
N VAL A 50 -14.84 -5.40 -5.03
CA VAL A 50 -16.01 -4.58 -5.39
C VAL A 50 -15.56 -3.19 -5.86
N ARG A 51 -14.60 -2.58 -5.18
CA ARG A 51 -14.07 -1.26 -5.55
C ARG A 51 -13.31 -1.28 -6.88
N MET A 52 -12.61 -2.38 -7.20
CA MET A 52 -12.01 -2.55 -8.53
C MET A 52 -13.09 -2.53 -9.61
N LEU A 53 -14.13 -3.31 -9.46
CA LEU A 53 -15.25 -3.40 -10.41
C LEU A 53 -15.97 -2.05 -10.56
N ASP A 54 -16.24 -1.35 -9.46
CA ASP A 54 -16.85 0.01 -9.46
C ASP A 54 -16.00 1.03 -10.25
N ARG A 55 -14.69 0.80 -10.37
CA ARG A 55 -13.75 1.66 -11.10
C ARG A 55 -13.42 1.14 -12.50
N GLY A 56 -14.11 0.10 -12.97
CA GLY A 56 -13.82 -0.52 -14.27
C GLY A 56 -12.44 -1.20 -14.32
N ILE A 57 -11.88 -1.55 -13.17
CA ILE A 57 -10.63 -2.31 -13.08
C ILE A 57 -11.01 -3.79 -13.08
N ASP A 58 -10.53 -4.51 -14.09
CA ASP A 58 -10.80 -5.93 -14.25
C ASP A 58 -9.89 -6.78 -13.34
N PRO A 59 -10.41 -7.47 -12.31
CA PRO A 59 -9.62 -8.29 -11.41
C PRO A 59 -8.94 -9.48 -12.11
N LEU A 60 -9.50 -9.97 -13.22
CA LEU A 60 -8.91 -11.05 -14.03
C LEU A 60 -7.58 -10.63 -14.70
N ARG A 61 -7.32 -9.35 -14.76
CA ARG A 61 -6.10 -8.77 -15.35
C ARG A 61 -5.07 -8.36 -14.30
N THR A 62 -5.24 -8.74 -13.04
CA THR A 62 -4.24 -8.51 -11.99
C THR A 62 -3.00 -9.35 -12.27
N ASP A 63 -1.83 -8.71 -12.29
CA ASP A 63 -0.54 -9.38 -12.54
C ASP A 63 0.19 -9.68 -11.22
N VAL A 64 0.02 -8.81 -10.20
CA VAL A 64 0.71 -8.91 -8.92
C VAL A 64 -0.23 -8.55 -7.78
N ILE A 65 -0.17 -9.33 -6.71
CA ILE A 65 -0.80 -9.02 -5.42
C ILE A 65 0.31 -8.87 -4.38
N MET A 66 0.31 -7.75 -3.66
CA MET A 66 1.28 -7.46 -2.60
C MET A 66 0.55 -7.28 -1.28
N VAL A 67 0.98 -7.97 -0.21
CA VAL A 67 0.34 -7.86 1.11
C VAL A 67 1.41 -7.58 2.16
N SER A 68 1.27 -6.43 2.80
CA SER A 68 2.27 -5.91 3.73
C SER A 68 2.31 -6.66 5.06
N HIS A 69 1.15 -7.05 5.60
CA HIS A 69 1.04 -7.73 6.89
C HIS A 69 -0.32 -8.40 7.11
N CYS A 70 -0.46 -9.16 8.20
CA CYS A 70 -1.59 -10.04 8.49
C CYS A 70 -2.67 -9.36 9.36
N HIS A 71 -3.09 -8.11 9.02
CA HIS A 71 -4.29 -7.52 9.57
C HIS A 71 -5.45 -7.55 8.57
N PRO A 72 -6.71 -7.83 9.02
CA PRO A 72 -7.84 -8.04 8.11
C PRO A 72 -8.10 -6.88 7.15
N ASP A 73 -7.85 -5.64 7.54
CA ASP A 73 -8.02 -4.46 6.69
C ASP A 73 -6.98 -4.36 5.56
N HIS A 74 -6.01 -5.29 5.49
CA HIS A 74 -4.97 -5.35 4.46
C HIS A 74 -5.04 -6.61 3.57
N TYR A 75 -5.70 -7.72 3.99
CA TYR A 75 -5.59 -8.96 3.22
C TYR A 75 -6.89 -9.66 2.85
N THR A 76 -8.04 -9.28 3.39
CA THR A 76 -9.25 -10.12 3.34
C THR A 76 -9.76 -10.44 1.95
N ASP A 77 -9.55 -9.61 0.95
CA ASP A 77 -9.92 -9.89 -0.44
C ASP A 77 -8.81 -10.59 -1.25
N THR A 78 -7.66 -10.90 -0.63
CA THR A 78 -6.50 -11.47 -1.33
C THR A 78 -6.82 -12.78 -2.05
N GLU A 79 -7.53 -13.70 -1.40
CA GLU A 79 -7.84 -15.00 -1.99
C GLU A 79 -8.75 -14.87 -3.23
N MET A 80 -9.75 -13.99 -3.17
CA MET A 80 -10.59 -13.72 -4.33
C MET A 80 -9.84 -13.07 -5.49
N LEU A 81 -8.85 -12.22 -5.18
CA LEU A 81 -7.99 -11.65 -6.22
C LEU A 81 -7.00 -12.67 -6.78
N ILE A 82 -6.54 -13.64 -5.98
CA ILE A 82 -5.77 -14.79 -6.48
C ILE A 82 -6.62 -15.60 -7.46
N GLU A 83 -7.90 -15.86 -7.13
CA GLU A 83 -8.84 -16.52 -8.07
C GLU A 83 -8.96 -15.72 -9.38
N GLY A 84 -9.15 -14.39 -9.29
CA GLY A 84 -9.17 -13.51 -10.47
C GLY A 84 -7.89 -13.63 -11.30
N MET A 85 -6.73 -13.39 -10.67
CA MET A 85 -5.41 -13.42 -11.30
C MET A 85 -5.09 -14.76 -11.98
N THR A 86 -5.57 -15.85 -11.42
CA THR A 86 -5.32 -17.22 -11.90
C THR A 86 -6.47 -17.80 -12.74
N ASN A 87 -7.43 -16.98 -13.15
CA ASN A 87 -8.62 -17.38 -13.90
C ASN A 87 -9.38 -18.54 -13.22
N GLY A 88 -9.77 -18.35 -11.96
CA GLY A 88 -10.44 -19.37 -11.13
C GLY A 88 -9.53 -20.56 -10.78
N GLY A 89 -8.24 -20.32 -10.64
CA GLY A 89 -7.25 -21.36 -10.36
C GLY A 89 -6.89 -22.25 -11.57
N ASN A 90 -7.40 -21.94 -12.77
CA ASN A 90 -7.14 -22.71 -13.99
C ASN A 90 -5.78 -22.41 -14.64
N GLN A 91 -5.18 -21.28 -14.29
CA GLN A 91 -3.89 -20.84 -14.83
C GLN A 91 -2.92 -20.57 -13.68
N ARG A 92 -1.72 -21.08 -13.80
CA ARG A 92 -0.64 -20.77 -12.86
C ARG A 92 0.13 -19.55 -13.35
N THR A 93 -0.40 -18.38 -13.07
CA THR A 93 0.13 -17.09 -13.54
C THR A 93 0.14 -16.06 -12.43
N GLY A 94 0.75 -14.89 -12.68
CA GLY A 94 0.84 -13.79 -11.73
C GLY A 94 1.77 -14.05 -10.54
N ALA A 95 1.86 -13.08 -9.65
CA ALA A 95 2.74 -13.14 -8.50
C ALA A 95 2.02 -12.71 -7.21
N LEU A 96 2.29 -13.43 -6.12
CA LEU A 96 1.96 -13.03 -4.76
C LEU A 96 3.27 -12.68 -4.04
N VAL A 97 3.39 -11.46 -3.55
CA VAL A 97 4.50 -11.00 -2.72
C VAL A 97 3.94 -10.58 -1.36
N ALA A 98 4.37 -11.19 -0.29
CA ALA A 98 3.78 -10.89 1.00
C ALA A 98 4.77 -11.08 2.16
N SER A 99 4.44 -10.49 3.30
CA SER A 99 5.16 -10.73 4.55
C SER A 99 4.99 -12.18 5.00
N ARG A 100 5.88 -12.59 5.89
CA ARG A 100 5.90 -13.96 6.40
C ARG A 100 4.61 -14.36 7.13
N SER A 101 4.04 -13.46 7.93
CA SER A 101 2.78 -13.71 8.65
C SER A 101 1.63 -14.04 7.71
N VAL A 102 1.57 -13.41 6.54
CA VAL A 102 0.50 -13.60 5.56
C VAL A 102 0.55 -14.98 4.93
N VAL A 103 1.73 -15.49 4.59
CA VAL A 103 1.91 -16.74 3.84
C VAL A 103 2.18 -17.94 4.73
N GLU A 104 3.08 -17.80 5.70
CA GLU A 104 3.56 -18.90 6.55
C GLU A 104 2.99 -18.86 7.96
N GLY A 105 2.59 -17.67 8.40
CA GLY A 105 2.28 -17.41 9.80
C GLY A 105 3.53 -17.11 10.64
N VAL A 106 3.33 -16.31 11.67
CA VAL A 106 4.30 -16.05 12.74
C VAL A 106 3.54 -16.12 14.07
N GLU A 107 4.24 -16.15 15.20
CA GLU A 107 3.58 -16.23 16.50
C GLU A 107 2.50 -15.16 16.68
N GLY A 108 1.26 -15.59 16.91
CA GLY A 108 0.10 -14.71 17.06
C GLY A 108 -0.55 -14.20 15.78
N PHE A 109 0.03 -14.44 14.59
CA PHE A 109 -0.49 -13.95 13.30
C PHE A 109 -0.47 -15.01 12.21
N GLY A 110 -1.56 -15.15 11.47
CA GLY A 110 -1.67 -15.92 10.25
C GLY A 110 -1.52 -17.44 10.39
N PRO A 111 -1.30 -18.11 9.25
CA PRO A 111 -1.31 -17.56 7.90
C PRO A 111 -2.67 -16.96 7.53
N ALA A 112 -2.65 -15.86 6.75
CA ALA A 112 -3.85 -15.17 6.29
C ALA A 112 -4.44 -15.78 5.00
N ILE A 113 -3.60 -16.41 4.20
CA ILE A 113 -3.96 -17.04 2.94
C ILE A 113 -3.92 -18.55 3.13
N SER A 114 -4.98 -19.24 2.73
CA SER A 114 -5.07 -20.70 2.83
C SER A 114 -4.03 -21.38 1.95
N LYS A 115 -3.60 -22.57 2.34
CA LYS A 115 -2.69 -23.39 1.53
C LYS A 115 -3.24 -23.67 0.12
N TYR A 116 -4.57 -23.71 -0.02
CA TYR A 116 -5.24 -23.88 -1.30
C TYR A 116 -4.92 -22.73 -2.26
N HIS A 117 -4.93 -21.48 -1.78
CA HIS A 117 -4.71 -20.31 -2.61
C HIS A 117 -3.23 -19.94 -2.78
N VAL A 118 -2.39 -20.17 -1.76
CA VAL A 118 -0.94 -19.87 -1.84
C VAL A 118 -0.24 -20.59 -3.01
N VAL A 119 -0.70 -21.80 -3.38
CA VAL A 119 -0.05 -22.58 -4.45
C VAL A 119 -0.51 -22.21 -5.87
N ARG A 120 -1.50 -21.33 -6.01
CA ARG A 120 -2.11 -20.97 -7.30
C ARG A 120 -1.31 -19.98 -8.13
N PRO A 121 -0.71 -18.90 -7.57
CA PRO A 121 0.10 -17.98 -8.34
C PRO A 121 1.29 -18.66 -9.02
N GLY A 122 1.73 -18.10 -10.14
CA GLY A 122 2.94 -18.55 -10.84
C GLY A 122 4.20 -18.34 -10.00
N LEU A 123 4.24 -17.25 -9.23
CA LEU A 123 5.29 -16.92 -8.28
C LEU A 123 4.69 -16.60 -6.92
N VAL A 124 5.26 -17.16 -5.86
CA VAL A 124 5.01 -16.74 -4.48
C VAL A 124 6.33 -16.35 -3.84
N LYS A 125 6.42 -15.13 -3.34
CA LYS A 125 7.62 -14.62 -2.68
C LYS A 125 7.27 -14.10 -1.30
N VAL A 126 7.77 -14.75 -0.26
CA VAL A 126 7.80 -14.22 1.10
C VAL A 126 8.98 -13.26 1.19
N VAL A 127 8.74 -12.05 1.70
CA VAL A 127 9.75 -10.99 1.78
C VAL A 127 9.93 -10.48 3.20
N ALA A 128 11.16 -10.09 3.49
CA ALA A 128 11.58 -9.40 4.71
C ALA A 128 12.26 -8.08 4.36
N PRO A 129 12.42 -7.14 5.31
CA PRO A 129 13.12 -5.89 5.07
C PRO A 129 14.50 -6.08 4.44
N GLY A 130 14.77 -5.38 3.34
CA GLY A 130 16.00 -5.49 2.55
C GLY A 130 15.92 -6.46 1.37
N ASP A 131 14.92 -7.33 1.29
CA ASP A 131 14.70 -8.18 0.13
C ASP A 131 14.28 -7.38 -1.09
N SER A 132 14.63 -7.89 -2.27
CA SER A 132 14.15 -7.36 -3.54
C SER A 132 13.66 -8.48 -4.46
N VAL A 133 12.68 -8.15 -5.30
CA VAL A 133 12.10 -9.06 -6.30
C VAL A 133 11.84 -8.30 -7.59
N ASP A 134 12.08 -8.96 -8.73
CA ASP A 134 11.64 -8.48 -10.03
C ASP A 134 10.25 -9.06 -10.34
N LEU A 135 9.31 -8.19 -10.63
CA LEU A 135 7.93 -8.54 -10.94
C LEU A 135 7.59 -8.04 -12.33
N PHE A 136 7.77 -8.91 -13.32
CA PHE A 136 7.53 -8.57 -14.73
C PHE A 136 8.33 -7.35 -15.21
N GLY A 137 9.58 -7.22 -14.73
CA GLY A 137 10.47 -6.10 -15.04
C GLY A 137 10.27 -4.85 -14.18
N ILE A 138 9.42 -4.93 -13.16
CA ILE A 138 9.28 -3.92 -12.12
C ILE A 138 10.04 -4.41 -10.88
N LYS A 139 11.13 -3.73 -10.52
CA LYS A 139 11.84 -4.03 -9.27
C LYS A 139 11.05 -3.54 -8.08
N VAL A 140 10.86 -4.39 -7.08
CA VAL A 140 10.24 -4.07 -5.79
C VAL A 140 11.21 -4.42 -4.67
N GLU A 141 11.39 -3.51 -3.72
CA GLU A 141 12.20 -3.70 -2.52
C GLU A 141 11.28 -3.65 -1.29
N ALA A 142 11.45 -4.60 -0.37
CA ALA A 142 10.75 -4.60 0.91
C ALA A 142 11.47 -3.67 1.90
N THR A 143 10.72 -2.83 2.60
CA THR A 143 11.25 -1.89 3.59
C THR A 143 10.85 -2.28 5.01
N ALA A 144 11.57 -1.74 5.99
CA ALA A 144 11.27 -1.98 7.40
C ALA A 144 9.93 -1.36 7.83
N SER A 145 9.31 -2.01 8.81
CA SER A 145 8.15 -1.52 9.55
C SER A 145 8.27 -1.91 11.03
N ALA A 146 7.67 -1.14 11.91
CA ALA A 146 7.56 -1.42 13.34
C ALA A 146 6.07 -1.48 13.71
N HIS A 147 5.49 -2.68 13.58
CA HIS A 147 4.07 -2.89 13.78
C HIS A 147 3.81 -4.06 14.76
N SER A 148 2.55 -4.28 15.15
CA SER A 148 2.19 -5.39 16.03
C SER A 148 2.43 -6.76 15.37
N ASP A 149 2.26 -6.86 14.05
CA ASP A 149 2.75 -7.99 13.26
C ASP A 149 4.26 -7.82 13.05
N PRO A 150 5.12 -8.68 13.65
CA PRO A 150 6.56 -8.49 13.62
C PRO A 150 7.20 -8.73 12.25
N SER A 151 6.45 -9.28 11.30
CA SER A 151 6.94 -9.53 9.93
C SER A 151 6.45 -8.51 8.90
N SER A 152 5.77 -7.44 9.34
CA SER A 152 5.23 -6.43 8.45
C SER A 152 6.31 -5.72 7.64
N VAL A 153 5.99 -5.38 6.39
CA VAL A 153 6.89 -4.72 5.44
C VAL A 153 6.17 -3.62 4.67
N GLY A 154 6.89 -2.53 4.39
CA GLY A 154 6.51 -1.60 3.33
C GLY A 154 7.18 -1.96 2.02
N PHE A 155 6.99 -1.13 0.99
CA PHE A 155 7.52 -1.40 -0.35
C PHE A 155 8.11 -0.15 -1.01
N ARG A 156 9.17 -0.33 -1.78
CA ARG A 156 9.68 0.64 -2.75
C ARG A 156 9.56 0.03 -4.14
N ILE A 157 8.75 0.65 -4.98
CA ILE A 157 8.40 0.15 -6.31
C ILE A 157 9.09 1.04 -7.33
N HIS A 158 10.00 0.47 -8.12
CA HIS A 158 10.76 1.18 -9.11
C HIS A 158 9.94 1.30 -10.40
N THR A 159 9.46 2.50 -10.68
CA THR A 159 8.73 2.80 -11.91
C THR A 159 9.63 3.58 -12.87
N ARG A 160 9.24 3.68 -14.13
CA ARG A 160 9.95 4.55 -15.11
C ARG A 160 9.93 6.04 -14.73
N ASP A 161 8.95 6.45 -13.91
CA ASP A 161 8.75 7.83 -13.47
C ASP A 161 9.36 8.12 -12.09
N GLY A 162 10.18 7.19 -11.56
CA GLY A 162 10.83 7.27 -10.25
C GLY A 162 10.30 6.22 -9.27
N ILE A 163 10.78 6.27 -8.04
CA ILE A 163 10.41 5.29 -7.01
C ILE A 163 9.13 5.74 -6.30
N LEU A 164 8.15 4.85 -6.23
CA LEU A 164 6.99 4.97 -5.36
C LEU A 164 7.27 4.20 -4.06
N GLY A 165 7.32 4.91 -2.93
CA GLY A 165 7.40 4.32 -1.61
C GLY A 165 6.00 4.10 -1.04
N TYR A 166 5.68 2.88 -0.64
CA TYR A 166 4.49 2.52 0.10
C TYR A 166 4.88 2.20 1.54
N VAL A 167 4.59 3.10 2.44
CA VAL A 167 4.76 2.88 3.88
C VAL A 167 3.54 2.13 4.39
N CYS A 168 3.73 0.94 4.95
CA CYS A 168 2.66 0.21 5.62
C CYS A 168 2.46 0.74 7.05
N ASP A 169 1.54 0.14 7.78
CA ASP A 169 1.31 0.47 9.19
C ASP A 169 2.59 0.32 10.00
N THR A 170 2.95 1.37 10.75
CA THR A 170 4.20 1.42 11.49
C THR A 170 4.18 2.48 12.58
N ALA A 171 4.96 2.28 13.64
CA ALA A 171 5.46 3.39 14.46
C ALA A 171 6.52 4.17 13.68
N PHE A 172 6.72 5.42 14.03
CA PHE A 172 7.80 6.23 13.48
C PHE A 172 9.17 5.81 14.01
N SER A 173 10.14 5.70 13.12
CA SER A 173 11.58 5.78 13.43
C SER A 173 12.35 6.36 12.25
N ASP A 174 13.50 6.96 12.56
CA ASP A 174 14.43 7.48 11.55
C ASP A 174 14.90 6.40 10.57
N GLU A 175 15.10 5.17 11.06
CA GLU A 175 15.55 4.05 10.25
C GLU A 175 14.49 3.66 9.22
N ILE A 176 13.21 3.55 9.65
CA ILE A 176 12.09 3.26 8.76
C ILE A 176 11.95 4.38 7.72
N ALA A 177 12.01 5.64 8.13
CA ALA A 177 11.97 6.75 7.20
C ALA A 177 13.13 6.69 6.18
N ARG A 178 14.37 6.41 6.64
CA ARG A 178 15.52 6.28 5.75
C ARG A 178 15.43 5.12 4.79
N SER A 179 14.73 4.03 5.14
CA SER A 179 14.51 2.90 4.22
C SER A 179 13.70 3.28 2.98
N HIS A 180 12.94 4.39 3.04
CA HIS A 180 12.18 4.95 1.92
C HIS A 180 12.90 6.10 1.17
N ARG A 181 14.16 6.43 1.50
CA ARG A 181 14.91 7.48 0.79
C ARG A 181 15.00 7.23 -0.70
N GLY A 182 14.90 8.30 -1.47
CA GLY A 182 14.86 8.25 -2.93
C GLY A 182 13.47 7.98 -3.51
N SER A 183 12.46 7.74 -2.67
CA SER A 183 11.07 7.72 -3.14
C SER A 183 10.67 9.11 -3.62
N ARG A 184 10.21 9.18 -4.85
CA ARG A 184 9.71 10.40 -5.49
C ARG A 184 8.28 10.71 -5.06
N ILE A 185 7.46 9.65 -4.97
CA ILE A 185 6.14 9.67 -4.35
C ILE A 185 6.20 8.82 -3.10
N LEU A 186 5.68 9.34 -2.00
CA LEU A 186 5.58 8.60 -0.73
C LEU A 186 4.12 8.46 -0.33
N VAL A 187 3.62 7.23 -0.31
CA VAL A 187 2.30 6.91 0.23
C VAL A 187 2.44 6.66 1.72
N LEU A 188 1.76 7.45 2.53
CA LEU A 188 1.89 7.48 3.99
C LEU A 188 0.57 7.12 4.68
N PRO A 189 0.55 6.12 5.58
CA PRO A 189 -0.58 5.88 6.47
C PRO A 189 -0.64 7.00 7.53
N VAL A 190 -1.82 7.60 7.73
CA VAL A 190 -2.04 8.61 8.76
C VAL A 190 -3.24 8.23 9.60
N THR A 191 -3.01 7.35 10.56
CA THR A 191 -4.09 6.79 11.38
C THR A 191 -4.53 7.72 12.50
N ARG A 192 -3.64 8.61 12.96
CA ARG A 192 -3.88 9.44 14.14
C ARG A 192 -3.68 10.93 13.89
N PRO A 193 -4.54 11.78 14.47
CA PRO A 193 -4.37 13.23 14.39
C PRO A 193 -3.18 13.70 15.24
N VAL A 194 -2.90 14.99 15.15
CA VAL A 194 -1.85 15.68 15.92
C VAL A 194 -2.03 15.44 17.43
N LYS A 195 -0.93 15.14 18.13
CA LYS A 195 -0.85 14.93 19.59
C LYS A 195 -1.74 13.82 20.15
N MET A 196 -2.07 12.82 19.32
CA MET A 196 -2.90 11.70 19.75
C MET A 196 -2.32 10.34 19.36
N PRO A 197 -1.07 10.03 19.74
CA PRO A 197 -0.39 8.80 19.33
C PRO A 197 -1.09 7.55 19.89
N ILE A 198 -0.94 6.46 19.16
CA ILE A 198 -1.19 5.10 19.62
C ILE A 198 -0.02 4.22 19.19
N PRO A 199 0.23 3.09 19.86
CA PRO A 199 1.29 2.18 19.46
C PRO A 199 1.16 1.79 17.98
N PHE A 200 2.30 1.66 17.30
CA PHE A 200 2.42 1.09 15.96
C PHE A 200 1.73 1.83 14.81
N HIS A 201 1.33 3.09 15.00
CA HIS A 201 0.67 3.88 13.96
C HIS A 201 1.17 5.32 13.94
N LEU A 202 1.33 5.86 12.72
CA LEU A 202 1.76 7.24 12.55
C LEU A 202 0.67 8.24 12.94
N THR A 203 1.11 9.29 13.63
CA THR A 203 0.37 10.56 13.76
C THR A 203 0.66 11.44 12.54
N VAL A 204 -0.05 12.57 12.47
CA VAL A 204 0.24 13.62 11.46
C VAL A 204 1.67 14.16 11.63
N GLU A 205 2.16 14.30 12.86
CA GLU A 205 3.55 14.74 13.13
C GLU A 205 4.58 13.70 12.67
N ASP A 206 4.32 12.42 12.93
CA ASP A 206 5.20 11.33 12.50
C ASP A 206 5.29 11.27 10.97
N ALA A 207 4.15 11.43 10.28
CA ALA A 207 4.11 11.51 8.83
C ALA A 207 4.89 12.72 8.29
N ALA A 208 4.84 13.87 8.97
CA ALA A 208 5.66 15.02 8.63
C ALA A 208 7.15 14.74 8.83
N ALA A 209 7.54 14.12 9.95
CA ALA A 209 8.92 13.72 10.19
C ALA A 209 9.45 12.74 9.13
N MET A 210 8.61 11.78 8.69
CA MET A 210 8.95 10.92 7.56
C MET A 210 9.16 11.73 6.28
N ALA A 211 8.28 12.67 5.96
CA ALA A 211 8.40 13.52 4.78
C ALA A 211 9.69 14.38 4.81
N GLU A 212 10.07 14.91 5.98
CA GLU A 212 11.33 15.68 6.16
C GLU A 212 12.59 14.82 5.91
N ILE A 213 12.57 13.55 6.29
CA ILE A 213 13.71 12.63 6.11
C ILE A 213 13.79 12.08 4.69
N VAL A 214 12.66 11.70 4.10
CA VAL A 214 12.58 11.10 2.75
C VAL A 214 12.70 12.15 1.68
N LYS A 215 12.12 13.34 1.89
CA LYS A 215 12.05 14.48 0.96
C LYS A 215 11.47 14.10 -0.41
N PRO A 216 10.29 13.49 -0.46
CA PRO A 216 9.66 13.15 -1.72
C PRO A 216 9.17 14.42 -2.42
N GLU A 217 8.87 14.34 -3.72
CA GLU A 217 8.19 15.42 -4.45
C GLU A 217 6.72 15.51 -4.06
N LEU A 218 6.13 14.37 -3.66
CA LEU A 218 4.72 14.25 -3.30
C LEU A 218 4.52 13.23 -2.18
N CYS A 219 3.77 13.63 -1.14
CA CYS A 219 3.17 12.72 -0.18
C CYS A 219 1.69 12.50 -0.52
N LEU A 220 1.27 11.24 -0.61
CA LEU A 220 -0.12 10.83 -0.73
C LEU A 220 -0.55 10.17 0.58
N LEU A 221 -1.48 10.77 1.30
CA LEU A 221 -1.93 10.25 2.58
C LEU A 221 -3.08 9.26 2.42
N THR A 222 -3.04 8.19 3.20
CA THR A 222 -4.05 7.12 3.22
C THR A 222 -4.18 6.53 4.62
N HIS A 223 -4.93 5.43 4.77
CA HIS A 223 -5.11 4.68 6.01
C HIS A 223 -5.59 5.56 7.17
N PHE A 224 -6.63 6.35 6.90
CA PHE A 224 -7.16 7.29 7.88
C PHE A 224 -7.98 6.60 8.96
N GLY A 225 -7.53 6.73 10.21
CA GLY A 225 -8.33 6.32 11.36
C GLY A 225 -9.53 7.23 11.60
N MET A 226 -10.54 6.75 12.35
CA MET A 226 -11.81 7.45 12.60
C MET A 226 -11.67 8.91 13.05
N ARG A 227 -10.64 9.22 13.86
CA ARG A 227 -10.44 10.61 14.33
C ARG A 227 -9.95 11.51 13.21
N VAL A 228 -9.01 11.06 12.39
CA VAL A 228 -8.54 11.81 11.21
C VAL A 228 -9.68 12.00 10.22
N ILE A 229 -10.52 10.97 9.99
CA ILE A 229 -11.71 11.07 9.14
C ILE A 229 -12.66 12.17 9.66
N LYS A 230 -12.94 12.21 10.97
CA LYS A 230 -13.83 13.19 11.59
C LYS A 230 -13.25 14.62 11.56
N GLU A 231 -11.95 14.78 11.74
CA GLU A 231 -11.28 16.09 11.71
C GLU A 231 -11.09 16.62 10.28
N GLY A 232 -11.15 15.74 9.29
CA GLY A 232 -10.98 16.00 7.87
C GLY A 232 -9.53 15.75 7.39
N PRO A 233 -9.29 14.68 6.60
CA PRO A 233 -7.98 14.35 6.07
C PRO A 233 -7.25 15.48 5.32
N PRO A 234 -7.94 16.40 4.60
CA PRO A 234 -7.29 17.55 4.01
C PRO A 234 -6.60 18.48 5.03
N LYS A 235 -7.10 18.57 6.28
CA LYS A 235 -6.42 19.34 7.34
C LYS A 235 -5.08 18.70 7.70
N ALA A 236 -5.02 17.36 7.80
CA ALA A 236 -3.77 16.64 8.04
C ALA A 236 -2.77 16.89 6.91
N ALA A 237 -3.21 16.81 5.65
CA ALA A 237 -2.36 17.08 4.50
C ALA A 237 -1.82 18.53 4.50
N GLY A 238 -2.70 19.50 4.73
CA GLY A 238 -2.30 20.92 4.84
C GLY A 238 -1.30 21.17 5.98
N TRP A 239 -1.50 20.52 7.13
CA TRP A 239 -0.59 20.64 8.26
C TRP A 239 0.82 20.10 7.92
N ILE A 240 0.89 18.90 7.29
CA ILE A 240 2.17 18.30 6.86
C ILE A 240 2.85 19.18 5.81
N GLN A 241 2.11 19.64 4.79
CA GLN A 241 2.67 20.51 3.75
C GLN A 241 3.22 21.82 4.31
N ASN A 242 2.49 22.47 5.21
CA ASN A 242 2.92 23.72 5.84
C ASN A 242 4.16 23.51 6.72
N LYS A 243 4.26 22.37 7.39
CA LYS A 243 5.39 22.03 8.26
C LYS A 243 6.65 21.70 7.48
N THR A 244 6.54 20.96 6.38
CA THR A 244 7.67 20.34 5.68
C THR A 244 8.03 21.00 4.35
N GLY A 245 7.10 21.79 3.77
CA GLY A 245 7.21 22.31 2.41
C GLY A 245 6.98 21.24 1.33
N VAL A 246 6.79 19.96 1.70
CA VAL A 246 6.53 18.88 0.75
C VAL A 246 5.07 18.91 0.32
N ARG A 247 4.82 18.91 -1.01
CA ARG A 247 3.45 18.79 -1.55
C ARG A 247 2.78 17.55 -0.95
N THR A 248 1.65 17.74 -0.27
CA THR A 248 0.96 16.68 0.43
C THR A 248 -0.52 16.68 0.10
N VAL A 249 -1.06 15.55 -0.30
CA VAL A 249 -2.45 15.38 -0.69
C VAL A 249 -3.10 14.26 0.10
N ALA A 250 -4.28 14.52 0.66
CA ALA A 250 -5.09 13.48 1.29
C ALA A 250 -5.81 12.66 0.21
N GLY A 251 -5.58 11.35 0.18
CA GLY A 251 -6.31 10.44 -0.68
C GLY A 251 -7.81 10.41 -0.38
N THR A 252 -8.60 10.10 -1.38
CA THR A 252 -10.03 9.80 -1.24
C THR A 252 -10.35 8.49 -1.95
N ASP A 253 -11.37 7.78 -1.49
CA ASP A 253 -11.79 6.53 -2.10
C ASP A 253 -12.13 6.73 -3.59
N GLY A 254 -11.48 5.96 -4.44
CA GLY A 254 -11.58 6.06 -5.89
C GLY A 254 -10.78 7.19 -6.53
N MET A 255 -9.96 7.93 -5.78
CA MET A 255 -9.06 8.94 -6.34
C MET A 255 -8.03 8.27 -7.24
N GLU A 256 -7.85 8.83 -8.42
CA GLU A 256 -6.83 8.42 -9.38
C GLU A 256 -5.70 9.44 -9.45
N TRP A 257 -4.48 8.94 -9.60
CA TRP A 257 -3.28 9.75 -9.73
C TRP A 257 -2.43 9.29 -10.90
N ASP A 258 -2.14 10.18 -11.84
CA ASP A 258 -1.22 9.91 -12.95
C ASP A 258 0.22 10.18 -12.48
N ILE A 259 0.97 9.10 -12.24
CA ILE A 259 2.33 9.16 -11.69
C ILE A 259 3.28 9.95 -12.60
N GLY A 260 3.10 9.87 -13.92
CA GLY A 260 3.99 10.50 -14.90
C GLY A 260 3.70 11.99 -15.16
N LYS A 261 2.43 12.40 -15.13
CA LYS A 261 2.01 13.77 -15.49
C LYS A 261 2.15 14.77 -14.36
N GLU A 262 1.72 14.38 -13.19
CA GLU A 262 1.59 15.28 -12.04
C GLU A 262 2.93 15.77 -11.47
N LEU A 263 4.04 15.11 -11.84
CA LEU A 263 5.37 15.45 -11.39
C LEU A 263 6.17 16.25 -12.43
N LYS A 264 5.63 16.45 -13.65
CA LYS A 264 6.29 17.23 -14.72
C LYS A 264 5.95 18.72 -14.69
N GLN A 265 5.06 19.16 -13.79
CA GLN A 265 4.74 20.59 -13.62
C GLN A 265 5.72 21.20 -12.59
N LYS A 266 6.94 21.45 -13.03
CA LYS A 266 7.87 22.44 -12.42
C LYS A 266 8.12 23.56 -13.40
#